data_1f63472b4396d18057935511a7fb5a00
#
_entry.id   1f63472b4396d18057935511a7fb5a00
#
_cell.length_a   1.000
_cell.length_b   1.000
_cell.length_c   1.000
_cell.angle_alpha   90.00
_cell.angle_beta   90.00
_cell.angle_gamma   90.00
#
_symmetry.space_group_name_H-M   'P 1'
#
loop_
_entity.id
_entity.type
_entity.pdbx_description
1 polymer ?
#
loop_
_entity_poly.entity_id
_entity_poly.type
_entity_poly.pdbx_seq_one_letter_code
_entity_poly.pdbx_strand_id
1 'polypeptide(L)'
;MRLVGLPYPFYYFSKHKVVALTAAADQKMQKLKLWEVLKQKGIKDPHISQLLRVSRASLYRWRSRLRQKGPKGLEEKSRRPHRIRRPGWSPELVETVLALREEYPSWGKDKLCILLGRAGWKTCSSTVGRILVDLKRRGVLHEPPRGLVKYKKRRQRRKYAIRKPRDYPVEQPGDLVQVDTLDVHPLDSGMVKHFTARDVISRWDVLEAHQRATANTASEFLDTILARMPFKVKAIQVDGGSEYRAGFEEGCQRLGIKLFVLPPHSPKLNGRVERAHRTHLEEFYAVIPTSAQLDKLNIALYKWERVYNHIRPHQALDYLTPAEYIQMYHPNVISIESHMY
;
A
#
# COMPACT_ATOMS: atom_id res chain seq x y z
N MET A 1 -51.09 -29.12 -26.92
CA MET A 1 -50.56 -30.47 -26.91
C MET A 1 -50.58 -30.99 -25.47
N ARG A 2 -51.49 -31.93 -25.15
CA ARG A 2 -51.54 -32.56 -23.81
C ARG A 2 -50.48 -33.65 -23.76
N LEU A 3 -49.46 -33.46 -22.95
CA LEU A 3 -48.48 -34.49 -22.61
C LEU A 3 -49.13 -35.48 -21.64
N VAL A 4 -49.79 -36.49 -22.21
CA VAL A 4 -50.38 -37.62 -21.45
C VAL A 4 -49.23 -38.59 -21.18
N GLY A 5 -48.97 -38.84 -19.90
CA GLY A 5 -48.04 -39.91 -19.49
C GLY A 5 -46.80 -39.55 -18.70
N LEU A 6 -46.57 -38.30 -18.31
CA LEU A 6 -45.49 -37.96 -17.41
C LEU A 6 -45.86 -38.22 -15.94
N PRO A 7 -44.97 -38.85 -15.11
CA PRO A 7 -45.25 -39.09 -13.70
C PRO A 7 -45.53 -37.79 -12.97
N TYR A 8 -46.43 -37.85 -11.97
CA TYR A 8 -46.94 -36.73 -11.16
C TYR A 8 -45.94 -35.60 -10.77
N PRO A 9 -44.67 -35.87 -10.52
CA PRO A 9 -43.68 -34.81 -10.25
C PRO A 9 -43.42 -33.89 -11.46
N PHE A 10 -43.45 -34.41 -12.69
CA PHE A 10 -43.21 -33.60 -13.90
C PHE A 10 -44.34 -32.65 -14.24
N TYR A 11 -45.56 -32.98 -13.86
CA TYR A 11 -46.75 -32.15 -14.12
C TYR A 11 -46.76 -30.84 -13.33
N TYR A 12 -46.10 -30.82 -12.16
CA TYR A 12 -46.02 -29.63 -11.32
C TYR A 12 -45.01 -28.59 -11.87
N PHE A 13 -44.01 -29.04 -12.63
CA PHE A 13 -42.98 -28.17 -13.19
C PHE A 13 -43.40 -27.49 -14.50
N SER A 14 -44.36 -28.02 -15.22
CA SER A 14 -44.78 -27.46 -16.51
C SER A 14 -45.75 -26.27 -16.39
N LYS A 15 -46.39 -26.08 -15.23
CA LYS A 15 -47.37 -25.01 -14.99
C LYS A 15 -46.81 -23.69 -14.48
N HIS A 16 -45.55 -23.65 -14.09
CA HIS A 16 -44.95 -22.41 -13.56
C HIS A 16 -44.13 -21.72 -14.66
N LYS A 17 -44.45 -20.45 -14.93
CA LYS A 17 -43.59 -19.53 -15.69
C LYS A 17 -42.13 -19.69 -15.20
N VAL A 18 -41.18 -19.69 -16.13
CA VAL A 18 -39.74 -19.71 -15.79
C VAL A 18 -39.46 -18.55 -14.84
N VAL A 19 -39.36 -18.86 -13.57
CA VAL A 19 -38.98 -17.91 -12.54
C VAL A 19 -37.46 -18.02 -12.42
N ALA A 20 -36.75 -16.95 -12.70
CA ALA A 20 -35.30 -16.90 -12.46
C ALA A 20 -35.06 -17.12 -10.96
N LEU A 21 -34.46 -18.27 -10.64
CA LEU A 21 -34.09 -18.64 -9.28
C LEU A 21 -32.65 -18.18 -9.00
N THR A 22 -32.33 -17.89 -7.73
CA THR A 22 -30.93 -17.73 -7.33
C THR A 22 -30.19 -19.07 -7.50
N ALA A 23 -28.87 -19.02 -7.70
CA ALA A 23 -28.03 -20.22 -7.84
C ALA A 23 -28.25 -21.21 -6.67
N ALA A 24 -28.41 -20.70 -5.45
CA ALA A 24 -28.67 -21.50 -4.26
C ALA A 24 -30.05 -22.19 -4.29
N ALA A 25 -31.07 -21.53 -4.78
CA ALA A 25 -32.42 -22.11 -4.92
C ALA A 25 -32.45 -23.13 -6.06
N ASP A 26 -31.76 -22.89 -7.15
CA ASP A 26 -31.65 -23.85 -8.27
C ASP A 26 -30.92 -25.13 -7.83
N GLN A 27 -29.81 -25.03 -7.10
CA GLN A 27 -29.14 -26.20 -6.51
C GLN A 27 -30.06 -27.02 -5.60
N LYS A 28 -30.87 -26.35 -4.76
CA LYS A 28 -31.86 -27.05 -3.93
C LYS A 28 -32.92 -27.77 -4.80
N MET A 29 -33.34 -27.14 -5.88
CA MET A 29 -34.26 -27.72 -6.84
C MET A 29 -33.68 -28.97 -7.51
N GLN A 30 -32.44 -28.88 -8.00
CA GLN A 30 -31.73 -30.00 -8.63
C GLN A 30 -31.57 -31.18 -7.66
N LYS A 31 -31.18 -30.90 -6.40
CA LYS A 31 -31.07 -31.92 -5.36
C LYS A 31 -32.44 -32.59 -5.05
N LEU A 32 -33.54 -31.84 -5.04
CA LEU A 32 -34.87 -32.40 -4.85
C LEU A 32 -35.30 -33.30 -6.02
N LYS A 33 -35.03 -32.89 -7.26
CA LYS A 33 -35.27 -33.72 -8.45
C LYS A 33 -34.51 -35.04 -8.38
N LEU A 34 -33.23 -34.97 -8.05
CA LEU A 34 -32.37 -36.14 -7.94
C LEU A 34 -32.81 -37.06 -6.79
N TRP A 35 -33.25 -36.49 -5.65
CA TRP A 35 -33.80 -37.25 -4.54
C TRP A 35 -35.06 -38.06 -4.96
N GLU A 36 -35.98 -37.45 -5.72
CA GLU A 36 -37.20 -38.12 -6.19
C GLU A 36 -36.85 -39.27 -7.17
N VAL A 37 -35.91 -39.05 -8.10
CA VAL A 37 -35.45 -40.10 -9.03
C VAL A 37 -34.79 -41.27 -8.28
N LEU A 38 -33.91 -41.01 -7.32
CA LEU A 38 -33.24 -42.04 -6.54
C LEU A 38 -34.21 -42.82 -5.67
N LYS A 39 -35.26 -42.17 -5.14
CA LYS A 39 -36.31 -42.81 -4.36
C LYS A 39 -37.19 -43.73 -5.24
N GLN A 40 -37.50 -43.33 -6.47
CA GLN A 40 -38.18 -44.20 -7.43
C GLN A 40 -37.39 -45.46 -7.78
N LYS A 41 -36.04 -45.37 -7.74
CA LYS A 41 -35.13 -46.51 -7.93
C LYS A 41 -34.98 -47.40 -6.67
N GLY A 42 -35.80 -47.17 -5.63
CA GLY A 42 -35.80 -47.99 -4.40
C GLY A 42 -34.70 -47.68 -3.40
N ILE A 43 -33.91 -46.61 -3.60
CA ILE A 43 -32.82 -46.25 -2.67
C ILE A 43 -33.45 -45.62 -1.41
N LYS A 44 -33.01 -46.06 -0.23
CA LYS A 44 -33.49 -45.58 1.07
C LYS A 44 -33.02 -44.17 1.37
N ASP A 45 -33.83 -43.31 2.00
CA ASP A 45 -33.54 -41.92 2.33
C ASP A 45 -32.19 -41.67 3.07
N PRO A 46 -31.69 -42.53 3.99
CA PRO A 46 -30.38 -42.32 4.60
C PRO A 46 -29.24 -42.33 3.60
N HIS A 47 -29.24 -43.25 2.64
CA HIS A 47 -28.21 -43.36 1.61
C HIS A 47 -28.26 -42.17 0.63
N ILE A 48 -29.47 -41.74 0.26
CA ILE A 48 -29.68 -40.58 -0.60
C ILE A 48 -29.18 -39.30 0.12
N SER A 49 -29.43 -39.18 1.42
CA SER A 49 -28.97 -38.07 2.25
C SER A 49 -27.43 -37.93 2.25
N GLN A 50 -26.71 -39.06 2.38
CA GLN A 50 -25.26 -39.11 2.29
C GLN A 50 -24.76 -38.70 0.90
N LEU A 51 -25.38 -39.27 -0.14
CA LEU A 51 -25.00 -39.04 -1.54
C LEU A 51 -25.19 -37.57 -1.94
N LEU A 52 -26.28 -36.93 -1.51
CA LEU A 52 -26.59 -35.54 -1.80
C LEU A 52 -25.89 -34.56 -0.84
N ARG A 53 -25.25 -35.06 0.21
CA ARG A 53 -24.69 -34.26 1.31
C ARG A 53 -25.69 -33.27 1.88
N VAL A 54 -26.94 -33.74 2.11
CA VAL A 54 -28.05 -32.92 2.67
C VAL A 54 -28.83 -33.77 3.66
N SER A 55 -29.08 -33.21 4.83
CA SER A 55 -29.85 -33.94 5.86
C SER A 55 -31.26 -34.28 5.37
N ARG A 56 -31.76 -35.42 5.78
CA ARG A 56 -33.12 -35.90 5.51
C ARG A 56 -34.18 -34.85 5.84
N ALA A 57 -34.04 -34.22 7.03
CA ALA A 57 -34.94 -33.18 7.47
C ALA A 57 -34.95 -31.95 6.53
N SER A 58 -33.80 -31.61 5.93
CA SER A 58 -33.71 -30.51 4.96
C SER A 58 -34.38 -30.84 3.65
N LEU A 59 -34.24 -32.06 3.14
CA LEU A 59 -34.91 -32.50 1.91
C LEU A 59 -36.44 -32.45 2.08
N TYR A 60 -36.99 -32.98 3.20
CA TYR A 60 -38.40 -32.90 3.49
C TYR A 60 -38.90 -31.46 3.66
N ARG A 61 -38.15 -30.60 4.33
CA ARG A 61 -38.49 -29.16 4.47
C ARG A 61 -38.50 -28.43 3.13
N TRP A 62 -37.55 -28.70 2.25
CA TRP A 62 -37.49 -28.09 0.92
C TRP A 62 -38.65 -28.58 0.06
N ARG A 63 -38.97 -29.88 0.09
CA ARG A 63 -40.13 -30.46 -0.61
C ARG A 63 -41.45 -29.85 -0.13
N SER A 64 -41.63 -29.69 1.18
CA SER A 64 -42.83 -29.05 1.74
C SER A 64 -42.94 -27.59 1.27
N ARG A 65 -41.82 -26.82 1.31
CA ARG A 65 -41.81 -25.43 0.82
C ARG A 65 -42.08 -25.33 -0.68
N LEU A 66 -41.54 -26.26 -1.46
CA LEU A 66 -41.77 -26.31 -2.89
C LEU A 66 -43.25 -26.58 -3.20
N ARG A 67 -43.89 -27.49 -2.45
CA ARG A 67 -45.32 -27.78 -2.61
C ARG A 67 -46.21 -26.60 -2.22
N GLN A 68 -45.89 -25.90 -1.14
CA GLN A 68 -46.71 -24.81 -0.63
C GLN A 68 -46.51 -23.49 -1.40
N LYS A 69 -45.30 -23.17 -1.83
CA LYS A 69 -44.95 -21.84 -2.36
C LYS A 69 -44.32 -21.87 -3.76
N GLY A 70 -44.28 -23.06 -4.40
CA GLY A 70 -43.64 -23.25 -5.68
C GLY A 70 -42.11 -23.03 -5.61
N PRO A 71 -41.45 -22.84 -6.76
CA PRO A 71 -40.00 -22.66 -6.84
C PRO A 71 -39.45 -21.53 -5.95
N LYS A 72 -40.20 -20.43 -5.80
CA LYS A 72 -39.82 -19.32 -4.88
C LYS A 72 -39.75 -19.75 -3.40
N GLY A 73 -40.36 -20.87 -3.02
CA GLY A 73 -40.27 -21.43 -1.68
C GLY A 73 -38.88 -21.95 -1.31
N LEU A 74 -38.01 -22.17 -2.30
CA LEU A 74 -36.63 -22.62 -2.12
C LEU A 74 -35.64 -21.45 -1.93
N GLU A 75 -36.07 -20.22 -2.22
CA GLU A 75 -35.26 -19.03 -1.97
C GLU A 75 -34.94 -18.88 -0.48
N GLU A 76 -33.79 -18.29 -0.20
CA GLU A 76 -33.39 -17.98 1.17
C GLU A 76 -34.21 -16.82 1.70
N LYS A 77 -34.78 -17.01 2.87
CA LYS A 77 -35.48 -15.92 3.55
C LYS A 77 -34.45 -14.91 4.07
N SER A 78 -34.78 -13.64 3.95
CA SER A 78 -33.99 -12.58 4.59
C SER A 78 -33.80 -12.88 6.08
N ARG A 79 -32.56 -12.84 6.54
CA ARG A 79 -32.22 -12.96 7.97
C ARG A 79 -32.35 -11.63 8.71
N ARG A 80 -32.75 -10.58 8.00
CA ARG A 80 -32.92 -9.26 8.57
C ARG A 80 -34.07 -9.27 9.60
N PRO A 81 -33.87 -8.68 10.79
CA PRO A 81 -34.93 -8.57 11.77
C PRO A 81 -36.19 -7.87 11.22
N HIS A 82 -37.35 -8.41 11.46
CA HIS A 82 -38.62 -7.79 11.04
C HIS A 82 -38.90 -6.48 11.76
N ARG A 83 -38.44 -6.34 13.01
CA ARG A 83 -38.50 -5.11 13.78
C ARG A 83 -37.10 -4.49 13.87
N ILE A 84 -36.88 -3.41 13.14
CA ILE A 84 -35.68 -2.59 13.26
C ILE A 84 -35.98 -1.52 14.30
N ARG A 85 -35.11 -1.42 15.31
CA ARG A 85 -35.20 -0.31 16.29
C ARG A 85 -35.07 1.01 15.52
N ARG A 86 -36.06 1.88 15.68
CA ARG A 86 -35.95 3.24 15.19
C ARG A 86 -34.96 4.01 16.07
N PRO A 87 -34.11 4.84 15.51
CA PRO A 87 -33.24 5.70 16.31
C PRO A 87 -34.07 6.61 17.20
N GLY A 88 -33.76 6.67 18.50
CA GLY A 88 -34.41 7.54 19.47
C GLY A 88 -33.68 8.87 19.66
N TRP A 89 -33.19 9.46 18.57
CA TRP A 89 -32.55 10.78 18.66
C TRP A 89 -33.61 11.88 18.77
N SER A 90 -33.33 12.91 19.60
CA SER A 90 -34.24 14.05 19.65
C SER A 90 -34.18 14.85 18.33
N PRO A 91 -35.32 15.41 17.89
CA PRO A 91 -35.36 16.23 16.68
C PRO A 91 -34.35 17.39 16.73
N GLU A 92 -34.24 18.04 17.89
CA GLU A 92 -33.37 19.20 18.12
C GLU A 92 -31.89 18.83 17.94
N LEU A 93 -31.47 17.64 18.37
CA LEU A 93 -30.12 17.16 18.14
C LEU A 93 -29.88 16.94 16.65
N VAL A 94 -30.86 16.39 15.93
CA VAL A 94 -30.72 16.16 14.47
C VAL A 94 -30.62 17.48 13.70
N GLU A 95 -31.41 18.47 14.06
CA GLU A 95 -31.35 19.82 13.48
C GLU A 95 -30.02 20.50 13.76
N THR A 96 -29.51 20.41 15.00
CA THR A 96 -28.21 20.98 15.37
C THR A 96 -27.07 20.31 14.60
N VAL A 97 -27.12 18.97 14.44
CA VAL A 97 -26.14 18.24 13.62
C VAL A 97 -26.19 18.65 12.16
N LEU A 98 -27.40 18.87 11.63
CA LEU A 98 -27.58 19.33 10.24
C LEU A 98 -27.02 20.75 10.06
N ALA A 99 -27.38 21.70 10.92
CA ALA A 99 -26.90 23.06 10.88
C ALA A 99 -25.36 23.13 10.95
N LEU A 100 -24.74 22.42 11.90
CA LEU A 100 -23.29 22.34 11.99
C LEU A 100 -22.65 21.69 10.75
N ARG A 101 -23.31 20.76 10.10
CA ARG A 101 -22.79 20.13 8.89
C ARG A 101 -22.92 21.04 7.67
N GLU A 102 -23.93 21.87 7.61
CA GLU A 102 -24.11 22.88 6.56
C GLU A 102 -23.10 24.01 6.71
N GLU A 103 -22.85 24.45 7.94
CA GLU A 103 -21.83 25.47 8.25
C GLU A 103 -20.40 24.94 7.98
N TYR A 104 -20.12 23.66 8.30
CA TYR A 104 -18.80 23.03 8.11
C TYR A 104 -18.89 21.78 7.22
N PRO A 105 -19.10 21.91 5.90
CA PRO A 105 -19.41 20.79 5.00
C PRO A 105 -18.33 19.70 4.91
N SER A 106 -17.09 20.04 5.21
CA SER A 106 -15.95 19.11 5.14
C SER A 106 -15.62 18.39 6.46
N TRP A 107 -16.26 18.79 7.58
CA TRP A 107 -15.93 18.25 8.89
C TRP A 107 -16.58 16.89 9.13
N GLY A 108 -15.79 15.94 9.64
CA GLY A 108 -16.28 14.61 10.00
C GLY A 108 -17.00 14.58 11.35
N LYS A 109 -17.63 13.45 11.62
CA LYS A 109 -18.41 13.18 12.84
C LYS A 109 -17.69 13.54 14.14
N ASP A 110 -16.36 13.35 14.18
CA ASP A 110 -15.57 13.56 15.40
C ASP A 110 -15.46 15.06 15.75
N LYS A 111 -15.20 15.91 14.74
CA LYS A 111 -15.15 17.37 14.94
C LYS A 111 -16.52 17.93 15.30
N LEU A 112 -17.57 17.48 14.64
CA LEU A 112 -18.95 17.89 14.94
C LEU A 112 -19.36 17.46 16.35
N CYS A 113 -18.97 16.27 16.80
CA CYS A 113 -19.23 15.79 18.15
C CYS A 113 -18.59 16.68 19.23
N ILE A 114 -17.37 17.18 18.97
CA ILE A 114 -16.69 18.11 19.90
C ILE A 114 -17.47 19.44 19.99
N LEU A 115 -17.94 19.99 18.87
CA LEU A 115 -18.73 21.22 18.87
C LEU A 115 -20.07 21.04 19.59
N LEU A 116 -20.73 19.92 19.36
CA LEU A 116 -21.97 19.56 20.06
C LEU A 116 -21.74 19.47 21.58
N GLY A 117 -20.63 18.85 22.00
CA GLY A 117 -20.24 18.79 23.40
C GLY A 117 -20.03 20.18 24.02
N ARG A 118 -19.40 21.11 23.29
CA ARG A 118 -19.22 22.51 23.71
C ARG A 118 -20.55 23.27 23.80
N ALA A 119 -21.53 22.90 22.97
CA ALA A 119 -22.89 23.44 22.99
C ALA A 119 -23.80 22.74 24.03
N GLY A 120 -23.25 21.88 24.90
CA GLY A 120 -23.97 21.22 25.98
C GLY A 120 -24.65 19.89 25.63
N TRP A 121 -24.51 19.40 24.38
CA TRP A 121 -25.11 18.13 23.97
C TRP A 121 -24.30 16.91 24.49
N LYS A 122 -24.95 16.05 25.24
CA LYS A 122 -24.37 14.75 25.67
C LYS A 122 -24.56 13.71 24.55
N THR A 123 -23.65 13.69 23.59
CA THR A 123 -23.68 12.75 22.45
C THR A 123 -22.30 12.18 22.19
N CYS A 124 -22.21 11.10 21.41
CA CYS A 124 -20.94 10.51 20.98
C CYS A 124 -20.78 10.54 19.45
N SER A 125 -19.55 10.47 19.00
CA SER A 125 -19.16 10.47 17.59
C SER A 125 -19.90 9.39 16.76
N SER A 126 -20.17 8.23 17.36
CA SER A 126 -20.93 7.16 16.70
C SER A 126 -22.40 7.56 16.45
N THR A 127 -23.02 8.28 17.38
CA THR A 127 -24.39 8.78 17.26
C THR A 127 -24.46 9.86 16.18
N VAL A 128 -23.54 10.83 16.21
CA VAL A 128 -23.43 11.87 15.17
C VAL A 128 -23.23 11.24 13.79
N GLY A 129 -22.37 10.23 13.69
CA GLY A 129 -22.16 9.51 12.43
C GLY A 129 -23.42 8.81 11.90
N ARG A 130 -24.24 8.21 12.79
CA ARG A 130 -25.53 7.59 12.41
C ARG A 130 -26.54 8.63 11.95
N ILE A 131 -26.63 9.78 12.62
CA ILE A 131 -27.49 10.90 12.22
C ILE A 131 -27.11 11.38 10.81
N LEU A 132 -25.83 11.62 10.55
CA LEU A 132 -25.35 12.06 9.24
C LEU A 132 -25.67 11.05 8.13
N VAL A 133 -25.53 9.75 8.41
CA VAL A 133 -25.91 8.68 7.46
C VAL A 133 -27.41 8.66 7.21
N ASP A 134 -28.23 8.85 8.23
CA ASP A 134 -29.70 8.89 8.08
C ASP A 134 -30.15 10.12 7.28
N LEU A 135 -29.58 11.30 7.57
CA LEU A 135 -29.85 12.52 6.81
C LEU A 135 -29.49 12.39 5.33
N LYS A 136 -28.34 11.78 5.03
CA LYS A 136 -27.96 11.45 3.63
C LYS A 136 -28.91 10.49 2.96
N ARG A 137 -29.30 9.41 3.65
CA ARG A 137 -30.24 8.40 3.12
C ARG A 137 -31.59 9.00 2.82
N ARG A 138 -32.03 9.97 3.61
CA ARG A 138 -33.29 10.72 3.43
C ARG A 138 -33.20 11.84 2.38
N GLY A 139 -32.02 12.10 1.81
CA GLY A 139 -31.83 13.17 0.82
C GLY A 139 -31.87 14.58 1.41
N VAL A 140 -31.83 14.71 2.75
CA VAL A 140 -31.81 16.03 3.43
C VAL A 140 -30.41 16.63 3.40
N LEU A 141 -29.37 15.82 3.59
CA LEU A 141 -28.00 16.26 3.57
C LEU A 141 -27.35 15.91 2.24
N HIS A 142 -26.93 16.96 1.50
CA HIS A 142 -26.15 16.82 0.28
C HIS A 142 -24.66 17.00 0.58
N GLU A 143 -23.82 16.08 0.05
CA GLU A 143 -22.37 16.24 0.14
C GLU A 143 -21.91 17.35 -0.82
N PRO A 144 -20.98 18.23 -0.40
CA PRO A 144 -20.40 19.19 -1.32
C PRO A 144 -19.73 18.45 -2.49
N PRO A 145 -19.80 18.97 -3.72
CA PRO A 145 -19.18 18.35 -4.86
C PRO A 145 -17.67 18.18 -4.61
N ARG A 146 -17.20 16.94 -4.65
CA ARG A 146 -15.77 16.63 -4.54
C ARG A 146 -15.08 17.11 -5.81
N GLY A 147 -14.40 18.26 -5.74
CA GLY A 147 -13.58 18.62 -6.88
C GLY A 147 -13.57 20.06 -7.35
N LEU A 148 -13.86 21.03 -6.51
CA LEU A 148 -13.54 22.45 -6.82
C LEU A 148 -12.02 22.66 -6.97
N VAL A 149 -11.20 21.78 -6.42
CA VAL A 149 -9.74 21.71 -6.64
C VAL A 149 -9.37 20.28 -6.99
N LYS A 150 -8.84 20.09 -8.20
CA LYS A 150 -8.26 18.77 -8.58
C LYS A 150 -6.99 18.52 -7.76
N TYR A 151 -7.16 18.00 -6.55
CA TYR A 151 -6.05 17.48 -5.78
C TYR A 151 -5.59 16.17 -6.42
N LYS A 152 -4.59 16.25 -7.31
CA LYS A 152 -3.89 15.06 -7.82
C LYS A 152 -3.07 14.44 -6.68
N LYS A 153 -3.72 13.87 -5.67
CA LYS A 153 -3.11 12.81 -4.87
C LYS A 153 -3.39 11.46 -5.52
N ARG A 154 -2.99 11.29 -6.76
CA ARG A 154 -2.73 9.95 -7.25
C ARG A 154 -1.38 9.57 -6.64
N ARG A 155 -1.36 8.83 -5.54
CA ARG A 155 -0.21 8.00 -5.17
C ARG A 155 0.04 7.12 -6.39
N GLN A 156 0.99 7.52 -7.24
CA GLN A 156 1.44 6.68 -8.33
C GLN A 156 1.96 5.41 -7.68
N ARG A 157 1.31 4.30 -7.94
CA ARG A 157 1.75 2.99 -7.47
C ARG A 157 3.11 2.77 -8.11
N ARG A 158 4.16 2.66 -7.32
CA ARG A 158 5.50 2.41 -7.82
C ARG A 158 5.46 1.11 -8.58
N LYS A 159 5.84 1.14 -9.86
CA LYS A 159 5.76 -0.02 -10.73
C LYS A 159 6.92 -0.99 -10.51
N TYR A 160 8.08 -0.47 -10.21
CA TYR A 160 9.33 -1.24 -10.12
C TYR A 160 9.86 -1.37 -8.69
N ALA A 161 9.86 -0.30 -7.91
CA ALA A 161 10.37 -0.28 -6.56
C ALA A 161 9.56 -1.18 -5.63
N ILE A 162 10.26 -2.06 -4.90
CA ILE A 162 9.70 -3.01 -3.94
C ILE A 162 10.26 -2.77 -2.53
N ARG A 163 9.72 -3.43 -1.53
CA ARG A 163 10.35 -3.50 -0.20
C ARG A 163 11.48 -4.51 -0.23
N LYS A 164 12.62 -4.18 0.43
CA LYS A 164 13.73 -5.12 0.55
C LYS A 164 13.25 -6.37 1.30
N PRO A 165 13.37 -7.57 0.72
CA PRO A 165 13.14 -8.83 1.43
C PRO A 165 14.05 -8.95 2.65
N ARG A 166 13.59 -9.63 3.71
CA ARG A 166 14.41 -9.82 4.92
C ARG A 166 15.63 -10.69 4.68
N ASP A 167 15.48 -11.65 3.79
CA ASP A 167 16.46 -12.63 3.36
C ASP A 167 17.32 -12.18 2.17
N TYR A 168 17.19 -10.91 1.74
CA TYR A 168 18.03 -10.39 0.66
C TYR A 168 19.49 -10.39 1.09
N PRO A 169 20.38 -11.16 0.41
CA PRO A 169 21.79 -11.28 0.79
C PRO A 169 22.52 -9.95 0.54
N VAL A 170 23.31 -9.53 1.53
CA VAL A 170 24.16 -8.33 1.46
C VAL A 170 25.51 -8.76 2.03
N GLU A 171 26.35 -9.31 1.18
CA GLU A 171 27.62 -9.96 1.57
C GLU A 171 28.84 -9.31 0.92
N GLN A 172 28.64 -8.67 -0.23
CA GLN A 172 29.70 -8.06 -1.01
C GLN A 172 29.43 -6.59 -1.30
N PRO A 173 30.47 -5.75 -1.53
CA PRO A 173 30.31 -4.40 -2.03
C PRO A 173 29.45 -4.38 -3.31
N GLY A 174 28.50 -3.45 -3.38
CA GLY A 174 27.56 -3.33 -4.48
C GLY A 174 26.26 -4.14 -4.34
N ASP A 175 26.18 -5.09 -3.40
CA ASP A 175 24.93 -5.82 -3.17
C ASP A 175 23.81 -4.90 -2.70
N LEU A 176 24.14 -3.85 -1.92
CA LEU A 176 23.19 -2.85 -1.46
C LEU A 176 23.85 -1.49 -1.24
N VAL A 177 23.40 -0.50 -1.98
CA VAL A 177 23.77 0.91 -1.80
C VAL A 177 22.58 1.66 -1.21
N GLN A 178 22.79 2.35 -0.09
CA GLN A 178 21.80 3.25 0.50
C GLN A 178 21.97 4.64 -0.08
N VAL A 179 20.91 5.25 -0.57
CA VAL A 179 20.90 6.60 -1.13
C VAL A 179 19.92 7.47 -0.35
N ASP A 180 20.38 8.64 0.03
CA ASP A 180 19.59 9.62 0.78
C ASP A 180 20.05 11.04 0.52
N THR A 181 19.20 12.02 0.85
CA THR A 181 19.48 13.45 0.72
C THR A 181 19.55 14.13 2.07
N LEU A 182 20.50 15.04 2.20
CA LEU A 182 20.67 15.90 3.37
C LEU A 182 20.49 17.36 2.97
N ASP A 183 19.71 18.10 3.76
CA ASP A 183 19.58 19.54 3.61
C ASP A 183 20.74 20.24 4.31
N VAL A 184 21.51 21.01 3.56
CA VAL A 184 22.65 21.75 4.05
C VAL A 184 22.42 23.24 3.81
N HIS A 185 22.74 24.06 4.82
CA HIS A 185 22.65 25.51 4.78
C HIS A 185 24.06 26.13 4.88
N PRO A 186 24.76 26.39 3.76
CA PRO A 186 26.02 27.09 3.75
C PRO A 186 25.87 28.52 4.33
N LEU A 187 26.93 29.05 4.93
CA LEU A 187 26.91 30.34 5.62
C LEU A 187 26.59 31.52 4.69
N ASP A 188 26.93 31.43 3.42
CA ASP A 188 26.85 32.52 2.45
C ASP A 188 25.50 32.65 1.72
N SER A 189 24.68 31.64 1.68
CA SER A 189 23.28 31.72 1.23
C SER A 189 22.63 30.37 0.95
N GLY A 190 21.30 30.33 1.08
CA GLY A 190 20.43 29.32 0.52
C GLY A 190 20.56 27.90 1.10
N MET A 191 19.68 27.04 0.65
CA MET A 191 19.69 25.61 0.99
C MET A 191 20.17 24.82 -0.23
N VAL A 192 21.09 23.91 -0.03
CA VAL A 192 21.50 22.93 -1.04
C VAL A 192 21.15 21.52 -0.61
N LYS A 193 20.86 20.66 -1.55
CA LYS A 193 20.57 19.24 -1.35
C LYS A 193 21.85 18.44 -1.59
N HIS A 194 22.39 17.87 -0.53
CA HIS A 194 23.53 16.97 -0.58
C HIS A 194 23.04 15.54 -0.75
N PHE A 195 23.32 14.92 -1.86
CA PHE A 195 23.04 13.51 -2.15
C PHE A 195 24.22 12.67 -1.67
N THR A 196 23.92 11.59 -0.98
CA THR A 196 24.90 10.59 -0.53
C THR A 196 24.46 9.21 -0.99
N ALA A 197 25.33 8.49 -1.65
CA ALA A 197 25.19 7.06 -1.93
C ALA A 197 26.26 6.29 -1.18
N ARG A 198 25.84 5.40 -0.27
CA ARG A 198 26.73 4.61 0.58
C ARG A 198 26.57 3.13 0.35
N ASP A 199 27.64 2.45 0.00
CA ASP A 199 27.67 1.00 0.04
C ASP A 199 27.60 0.48 1.48
N VAL A 200 26.72 -0.51 1.70
CA VAL A 200 26.47 -1.04 3.05
C VAL A 200 27.63 -1.86 3.59
N ILE A 201 28.42 -2.50 2.76
CA ILE A 201 29.53 -3.37 3.13
C ILE A 201 30.83 -2.56 3.27
N SER A 202 31.30 -2.00 2.17
CA SER A 202 32.60 -1.30 2.12
C SER A 202 32.61 0.10 2.71
N ARG A 203 31.44 0.69 2.98
CA ARG A 203 31.28 2.09 3.38
C ARG A 203 31.76 3.11 2.34
N TRP A 204 31.95 2.68 1.11
CA TRP A 204 32.27 3.57 0.01
C TRP A 204 31.15 4.57 -0.20
N ASP A 205 31.52 5.85 -0.26
CA ASP A 205 30.56 6.93 -0.48
C ASP A 205 30.76 7.59 -1.84
N VAL A 206 29.66 7.99 -2.47
CA VAL A 206 29.61 8.92 -3.60
C VAL A 206 28.76 10.11 -3.19
N LEU A 207 29.28 11.31 -3.42
CA LEU A 207 28.74 12.56 -2.90
C LEU A 207 28.49 13.57 -4.03
N GLU A 208 27.35 14.23 -4.03
CA GLU A 208 27.05 15.30 -4.99
C GLU A 208 26.03 16.30 -4.40
N ALA A 209 26.21 17.58 -4.68
CA ALA A 209 25.29 18.63 -4.26
C ALA A 209 24.48 19.17 -5.44
N HIS A 210 23.19 19.40 -5.20
CA HIS A 210 22.27 19.99 -6.15
C HIS A 210 21.45 21.11 -5.50
N GLN A 211 20.94 22.05 -6.30
CA GLN A 211 20.09 23.14 -5.79
C GLN A 211 18.75 22.59 -5.26
N ARG A 212 18.24 21.52 -5.86
CA ARG A 212 16.95 20.91 -5.51
C ARG A 212 17.02 19.39 -5.65
N ALA A 213 16.30 18.68 -4.77
CA ALA A 213 16.08 17.25 -4.93
C ALA A 213 14.85 17.04 -5.83
N THR A 214 15.05 16.75 -7.09
CA THR A 214 14.04 16.47 -8.10
C THR A 214 14.27 15.08 -8.70
N ALA A 215 13.28 14.54 -9.43
CA ALA A 215 13.47 13.28 -10.13
C ALA A 215 14.61 13.32 -11.18
N ASN A 216 14.84 14.50 -11.79
CA ASN A 216 15.94 14.67 -12.74
C ASN A 216 17.29 14.65 -12.04
N THR A 217 17.47 15.47 -10.97
CA THR A 217 18.75 15.50 -10.22
C THR A 217 19.05 14.15 -9.57
N ALA A 218 18.05 13.42 -9.10
CA ALA A 218 18.25 12.06 -8.61
C ALA A 218 18.66 11.09 -9.74
N SER A 219 18.14 11.26 -10.95
CA SER A 219 18.55 10.45 -12.11
C SER A 219 19.98 10.76 -12.54
N GLU A 220 20.39 12.03 -12.55
CA GLU A 220 21.77 12.46 -12.79
C GLU A 220 22.72 11.89 -11.74
N PHE A 221 22.30 11.91 -10.47
CA PHE A 221 23.08 11.31 -9.39
C PHE A 221 23.18 9.77 -9.51
N LEU A 222 22.18 9.08 -10.09
CA LEU A 222 22.31 7.65 -10.40
C LEU A 222 23.46 7.39 -11.37
N ASP A 223 23.59 8.20 -12.42
CA ASP A 223 24.70 8.08 -13.37
C ASP A 223 26.05 8.35 -12.68
N THR A 224 26.11 9.34 -11.78
CA THR A 224 27.27 9.63 -10.94
C THR A 224 27.64 8.45 -10.02
N ILE A 225 26.66 7.80 -9.39
CA ILE A 225 26.87 6.60 -8.57
C ILE A 225 27.56 5.52 -9.39
N LEU A 226 27.01 5.23 -10.57
CA LEU A 226 27.53 4.16 -11.44
C LEU A 226 28.93 4.45 -11.99
N ALA A 227 29.24 5.72 -12.23
CA ALA A 227 30.55 6.12 -12.71
C ALA A 227 31.62 6.09 -11.62
N ARG A 228 31.27 6.35 -10.34
CA ARG A 228 32.24 6.50 -9.24
C ARG A 228 32.31 5.33 -8.26
N MET A 229 31.35 4.41 -8.28
CA MET A 229 31.45 3.18 -7.51
C MET A 229 32.43 2.22 -8.19
N PRO A 230 33.47 1.69 -7.49
CA PRO A 230 34.48 0.82 -8.10
C PRO A 230 33.97 -0.61 -8.33
N PHE A 231 32.70 -0.86 -8.16
CA PHE A 231 32.06 -2.16 -8.28
C PHE A 231 30.67 -2.03 -8.87
N LYS A 232 30.15 -3.15 -9.39
CA LYS A 232 28.79 -3.20 -9.95
C LYS A 232 27.72 -3.05 -8.86
N VAL A 233 26.86 -2.06 -9.00
CA VAL A 233 25.69 -1.84 -8.11
C VAL A 233 24.57 -2.79 -8.49
N LYS A 234 24.17 -3.68 -7.58
CA LYS A 234 23.10 -4.67 -7.80
C LYS A 234 21.74 -4.20 -7.27
N ALA A 235 21.75 -3.46 -6.16
CA ALA A 235 20.53 -2.90 -5.58
C ALA A 235 20.79 -1.54 -4.93
N ILE A 236 19.76 -0.69 -5.01
CA ILE A 236 19.73 0.62 -4.34
C ILE A 236 18.55 0.64 -3.37
N GLN A 237 18.78 1.17 -2.17
CA GLN A 237 17.76 1.39 -1.17
C GLN A 237 17.61 2.89 -0.92
N VAL A 238 16.38 3.38 -1.05
CA VAL A 238 16.02 4.79 -0.82
C VAL A 238 14.92 4.90 0.23
N ASP A 239 14.77 6.07 0.79
CA ASP A 239 13.59 6.39 1.59
C ASP A 239 12.32 6.49 0.73
N GLY A 240 11.28 7.10 1.19
CA GLY A 240 10.06 7.30 0.39
C GLY A 240 10.04 8.59 -0.43
N GLY A 241 11.14 9.32 -0.55
CA GLY A 241 11.25 10.61 -1.21
C GLY A 241 10.64 10.69 -2.61
N SER A 242 10.13 11.85 -2.98
CA SER A 242 9.50 12.05 -4.30
C SER A 242 10.51 12.09 -5.44
N GLU A 243 11.75 12.47 -5.14
CA GLU A 243 12.91 12.55 -6.03
C GLU A 243 13.30 11.18 -6.58
N TYR A 244 13.14 10.12 -5.80
CA TYR A 244 13.46 8.76 -6.21
C TYR A 244 12.32 8.05 -6.98
N ARG A 245 11.42 8.84 -7.57
CA ARG A 245 10.31 8.35 -8.42
C ARG A 245 10.57 8.69 -9.88
N ALA A 246 9.73 8.13 -10.76
CA ALA A 246 9.79 8.36 -12.20
C ALA A 246 11.19 8.11 -12.79
N GLY A 247 11.92 9.12 -13.20
CA GLY A 247 13.19 8.99 -13.91
C GLY A 247 14.25 8.14 -13.19
N PHE A 248 14.39 8.29 -11.85
CA PHE A 248 15.30 7.47 -11.06
C PHE A 248 14.87 5.99 -11.05
N GLU A 249 13.58 5.73 -10.84
CA GLU A 249 13.02 4.37 -10.84
C GLU A 249 13.14 3.72 -12.23
N GLU A 250 12.85 4.49 -13.27
CA GLU A 250 13.00 4.06 -14.67
C GLU A 250 14.46 3.79 -15.03
N GLY A 251 15.38 4.62 -14.53
CA GLY A 251 16.83 4.41 -14.66
C GLY A 251 17.27 3.10 -14.03
N CYS A 252 16.89 2.85 -12.77
CA CYS A 252 17.17 1.59 -12.09
C CYS A 252 16.61 0.38 -12.85
N GLN A 253 15.38 0.49 -13.34
CA GLN A 253 14.75 -0.59 -14.11
C GLN A 253 15.49 -0.89 -15.42
N ARG A 254 15.87 0.16 -16.16
CA ARG A 254 16.61 0.03 -17.42
C ARG A 254 17.97 -0.64 -17.23
N LEU A 255 18.63 -0.34 -16.12
CA LEU A 255 19.96 -0.85 -15.77
C LEU A 255 19.92 -2.20 -15.03
N GLY A 256 18.73 -2.75 -14.76
CA GLY A 256 18.56 -3.99 -14.02
C GLY A 256 18.93 -3.91 -12.53
N ILE A 257 18.98 -2.70 -11.97
CA ILE A 257 19.31 -2.44 -10.57
C ILE A 257 18.03 -2.56 -9.73
N LYS A 258 18.01 -3.46 -8.73
CA LYS A 258 16.86 -3.60 -7.84
C LYS A 258 16.67 -2.34 -7.01
N LEU A 259 15.48 -1.75 -7.06
CA LEU A 259 15.15 -0.57 -6.25
C LEU A 259 14.31 -0.95 -5.04
N PHE A 260 14.87 -0.77 -3.86
CA PHE A 260 14.20 -0.99 -2.59
C PHE A 260 13.75 0.33 -1.97
N VAL A 261 12.52 0.35 -1.47
CA VAL A 261 11.96 1.54 -0.79
C VAL A 261 11.63 1.19 0.65
N LEU A 262 12.13 2.00 1.56
CA LEU A 262 11.87 1.85 2.98
C LEU A 262 10.39 2.00 3.33
N PRO A 263 9.89 1.27 4.32
CA PRO A 263 8.57 1.54 4.89
C PRO A 263 8.52 2.98 5.46
N PRO A 264 7.36 3.64 5.42
CA PRO A 264 7.18 4.90 6.13
C PRO A 264 7.56 4.77 7.62
N HIS A 265 8.17 5.79 8.18
CA HIS A 265 8.57 5.85 9.60
C HIS A 265 9.51 4.73 10.07
N SER A 266 10.45 4.32 9.22
CA SER A 266 11.42 3.26 9.54
C SER A 266 12.88 3.74 9.43
N PRO A 267 13.32 4.77 10.19
CA PRO A 267 14.66 5.34 10.08
C PRO A 267 15.76 4.32 10.37
N LYS A 268 15.55 3.40 11.30
CA LYS A 268 16.53 2.35 11.65
C LYS A 268 17.05 1.53 10.46
N LEU A 269 16.31 1.47 9.36
CA LEU A 269 16.70 0.73 8.17
C LEU A 269 17.63 1.54 7.24
N ASN A 270 17.78 2.85 7.45
CA ASN A 270 18.67 3.74 6.69
C ASN A 270 19.92 4.18 7.47
N GLY A 271 20.17 3.57 8.61
CA GLY A 271 21.18 3.97 9.58
C GLY A 271 22.61 4.04 9.04
N ARG A 272 22.93 3.40 7.90
CA ARG A 272 24.25 3.46 7.30
C ARG A 272 24.52 4.81 6.63
N VAL A 273 23.57 5.28 5.82
CA VAL A 273 23.67 6.58 5.16
C VAL A 273 23.42 7.74 6.15
N GLU A 274 22.53 7.57 7.13
CA GLU A 274 22.33 8.57 8.19
C GLU A 274 23.63 8.79 9.00
N ARG A 275 24.37 7.71 9.27
CA ARG A 275 25.70 7.83 9.90
C ARG A 275 26.70 8.54 9.00
N ALA A 276 26.63 8.36 7.67
CA ALA A 276 27.44 9.10 6.72
C ALA A 276 27.14 10.58 6.80
N HIS A 277 25.88 10.97 6.72
CA HIS A 277 25.42 12.35 6.81
C HIS A 277 26.00 13.06 8.03
N ARG A 278 25.96 12.39 9.19
CA ARG A 278 26.55 12.94 10.41
C ARG A 278 28.05 13.16 10.26
N THR A 279 28.79 12.23 9.70
CA THR A 279 30.23 12.38 9.47
C THR A 279 30.52 13.53 8.48
N HIS A 280 29.73 13.65 7.40
CA HIS A 280 29.90 14.74 6.43
C HIS A 280 29.60 16.11 7.06
N LEU A 281 28.60 16.19 7.95
CA LEU A 281 28.32 17.42 8.68
C LEU A 281 29.44 17.77 9.63
N GLU A 282 29.94 16.81 10.41
CA GLU A 282 30.97 17.05 11.44
C GLU A 282 32.37 17.26 10.86
N GLU A 283 32.78 16.51 9.84
CA GLU A 283 34.17 16.47 9.36
C GLU A 283 34.38 17.24 8.05
N PHE A 284 33.32 17.58 7.31
CA PHE A 284 33.42 18.39 6.10
C PHE A 284 32.76 19.76 6.26
N TYR A 285 31.44 19.81 6.44
CA TYR A 285 30.70 21.07 6.46
C TYR A 285 31.04 21.98 7.67
N ALA A 286 31.35 21.39 8.82
CA ALA A 286 31.72 22.14 10.01
C ALA A 286 33.16 22.66 9.98
N VAL A 287 34.01 22.12 9.09
CA VAL A 287 35.47 22.41 9.07
C VAL A 287 35.88 23.20 7.84
N ILE A 288 35.26 22.92 6.69
CA ILE A 288 35.63 23.55 5.41
C ILE A 288 34.64 24.68 5.11
N PRO A 289 35.10 25.91 4.86
CA PRO A 289 34.25 26.98 4.39
C PRO A 289 33.57 26.57 3.07
N THR A 290 32.28 26.29 3.12
CA THR A 290 31.54 25.84 1.95
C THR A 290 30.79 27.02 1.34
N SER A 291 30.87 27.14 0.02
CA SER A 291 30.10 28.11 -0.77
C SER A 291 28.80 27.47 -1.27
N ALA A 292 27.73 28.24 -1.36
CA ALA A 292 26.51 27.83 -2.01
C ALA A 292 26.61 27.75 -3.55
N GLN A 293 27.77 28.15 -4.14
CA GLN A 293 28.04 27.95 -5.55
C GLN A 293 28.26 26.45 -5.81
N LEU A 294 27.35 25.81 -6.51
CA LEU A 294 27.32 24.35 -6.71
C LEU A 294 28.64 23.81 -7.30
N ASP A 295 29.19 24.48 -8.28
CA ASP A 295 30.44 24.02 -8.93
C ASP A 295 31.60 23.95 -7.93
N LYS A 296 31.77 24.99 -7.12
CA LYS A 296 32.81 25.02 -6.09
C LYS A 296 32.55 23.99 -5.00
N LEU A 297 31.29 23.87 -4.59
CA LEU A 297 30.88 22.89 -3.59
C LEU A 297 31.09 21.45 -4.08
N ASN A 298 30.72 21.14 -5.31
CA ASN A 298 30.93 19.81 -5.88
C ASN A 298 32.41 19.45 -6.07
N ILE A 299 33.26 20.42 -6.42
CA ILE A 299 34.70 20.21 -6.44
C ILE A 299 35.23 19.88 -5.02
N ALA A 300 34.76 20.60 -4.00
CA ALA A 300 35.18 20.36 -2.62
C ALA A 300 34.64 19.01 -2.11
N LEU A 301 33.37 18.66 -2.43
CA LEU A 301 32.78 17.37 -2.10
C LEU A 301 33.51 16.21 -2.76
N TYR A 302 33.90 16.34 -4.02
CA TYR A 302 34.68 15.31 -4.72
C TYR A 302 36.05 15.08 -4.08
N LYS A 303 36.73 16.16 -3.66
CA LYS A 303 37.98 16.04 -2.89
C LYS A 303 37.76 15.35 -1.55
N TRP A 304 36.68 15.69 -0.85
CA TRP A 304 36.28 15.05 0.40
C TRP A 304 35.91 13.59 0.21
N GLU A 305 35.16 13.24 -0.84
CA GLU A 305 34.83 11.85 -1.23
C GLU A 305 36.12 11.01 -1.39
N ARG A 306 37.16 11.56 -2.04
CA ARG A 306 38.45 10.89 -2.16
C ARG A 306 39.13 10.70 -0.81
N VAL A 307 39.12 11.72 0.04
CA VAL A 307 39.65 11.62 1.42
C VAL A 307 38.88 10.54 2.18
N TYR A 308 37.55 10.57 2.08
CA TYR A 308 36.67 9.63 2.77
C TYR A 308 36.93 8.19 2.36
N ASN A 309 37.06 7.93 1.07
CA ASN A 309 37.18 6.57 0.52
C ASN A 309 38.60 6.01 0.56
N HIS A 310 39.65 6.86 0.51
CA HIS A 310 41.04 6.41 0.34
C HIS A 310 41.97 6.77 1.49
N ILE A 311 41.62 7.71 2.37
CA ILE A 311 42.54 8.21 3.42
C ILE A 311 41.94 8.02 4.81
N ARG A 312 40.63 8.26 4.96
CA ARG A 312 39.97 8.25 6.26
C ARG A 312 39.81 6.83 6.80
N PRO A 313 40.37 6.50 8.00
CA PRO A 313 40.15 5.20 8.61
C PRO A 313 38.76 5.10 9.19
N HIS A 314 38.13 3.93 9.04
CA HIS A 314 36.75 3.65 9.49
C HIS A 314 36.72 2.58 10.59
N GLN A 315 36.32 2.96 11.79
CA GLN A 315 36.20 2.00 12.90
C GLN A 315 35.36 0.74 12.56
N ALA A 316 34.33 0.91 11.75
CA ALA A 316 33.48 -0.19 11.32
C ALA A 316 34.12 -1.14 10.28
N LEU A 317 35.34 -0.80 9.83
CA LEU A 317 36.16 -1.57 8.90
C LEU A 317 37.53 -1.89 9.55
N ASP A 318 37.56 -2.01 10.86
CA ASP A 318 38.81 -2.24 11.63
C ASP A 318 39.89 -1.22 11.32
N TYR A 319 39.49 0.06 11.18
CA TYR A 319 40.30 1.22 10.82
C TYR A 319 40.92 1.18 9.42
N LEU A 320 40.49 0.28 8.55
CA LEU A 320 40.79 0.35 7.12
C LEU A 320 39.96 1.47 6.47
N THR A 321 40.50 2.00 5.38
CA THR A 321 39.73 2.82 4.45
C THR A 321 38.79 1.94 3.63
N PRO A 322 37.70 2.48 3.04
CA PRO A 322 36.88 1.74 2.11
C PRO A 322 37.65 1.09 0.96
N ALA A 323 38.64 1.78 0.40
CA ALA A 323 39.50 1.27 -0.67
C ALA A 323 40.33 0.06 -0.22
N GLU A 324 41.04 0.19 0.92
CA GLU A 324 41.85 -0.90 1.51
C GLU A 324 40.97 -2.11 1.85
N TYR A 325 39.79 -1.87 2.42
CA TYR A 325 38.85 -2.93 2.75
C TYR A 325 38.41 -3.71 1.50
N ILE A 326 38.05 -3.02 0.42
CA ILE A 326 37.69 -3.68 -0.84
C ILE A 326 38.87 -4.46 -1.39
N GLN A 327 40.06 -3.87 -1.42
CA GLN A 327 41.28 -4.50 -1.94
C GLN A 327 41.65 -5.76 -1.14
N MET A 328 41.48 -5.72 0.18
CA MET A 328 41.89 -6.81 1.07
C MET A 328 40.88 -7.97 1.08
N TYR A 329 39.60 -7.65 1.17
CA TYR A 329 38.56 -8.66 1.39
C TYR A 329 37.70 -8.99 0.15
N HIS A 330 37.69 -8.10 -0.84
CA HIS A 330 36.84 -8.23 -2.02
C HIS A 330 37.56 -7.85 -3.33
N PRO A 331 38.80 -8.32 -3.57
CA PRO A 331 39.58 -7.89 -4.74
C PRO A 331 38.89 -8.21 -6.08
N ASN A 332 38.07 -9.25 -6.12
CA ASN A 332 37.37 -9.70 -7.34
C ASN A 332 36.16 -8.85 -7.72
N VAL A 333 35.78 -7.89 -6.88
CA VAL A 333 34.57 -7.05 -7.11
C VAL A 333 34.91 -5.75 -7.84
N ILE A 334 36.20 -5.40 -7.88
CA ILE A 334 36.68 -4.18 -8.53
C ILE A 334 36.58 -4.36 -10.05
N SER A 335 35.78 -3.52 -10.71
CA SER A 335 35.72 -3.50 -12.18
C SER A 335 36.97 -2.84 -12.72
N ILE A 336 37.65 -3.50 -13.67
CA ILE A 336 38.90 -3.05 -14.29
C ILE A 336 38.73 -1.70 -14.99
N GLU A 337 37.51 -1.32 -15.36
CA GLU A 337 37.18 -0.05 -16.03
C GLU A 337 37.25 1.19 -15.12
N SER A 338 37.33 1.03 -13.79
CA SER A 338 37.36 2.16 -12.83
C SER A 338 38.76 2.73 -12.54
N HIS A 339 39.81 2.23 -13.16
CA HIS A 339 41.18 2.68 -12.91
C HIS A 339 41.69 3.80 -13.83
N MET A 340 40.84 4.38 -14.70
CA MET A 340 41.28 5.38 -15.68
C MET A 340 40.74 6.80 -15.43
N TYR A 341 40.49 7.21 -14.16
CA TYR A 341 40.20 8.62 -13.87
C TYR A 341 40.88 9.09 -12.60
#